data_8ae4124824351e3e96163fe34ec97aae
#
_entry.id   8ae4124824351e3e96163fe34ec97aae
#
_cell.length_a   1.000
_cell.length_b   1.000
_cell.length_c   1.000
_cell.angle_alpha   90.00
_cell.angle_beta   90.00
_cell.angle_gamma   90.00
#
_symmetry.space_group_name_H-M   'P 1'
#
loop_
_entity.id
_entity.type
_entity.pdbx_description
1 polymer ?
#
loop_
_entity_poly.entity_id
_entity_poly.type
_entity_poly.pdbx_seq_one_letter_code
_entity_poly.pdbx_strand_id
1 'polypeptide(L)'
;MGRSIFHILEKKNTSTWSIWSNFLYGAILASLFSSCALFKPIPGAKKAQHSSLYFDDISVVLNPGKKSQYVAEASIKFIEDAPTSNYLNDLPGIEFLPSYFFRYAVLLDIEVEKLTNKKLVEYIHQWYAVPYRIGGTSKEGIDCSAFVQGLASDAFAVQLPRTSREQAAFCTEIERSQLQEGDLVFFNTSGGISHVGLYINNNKFVHASTSNGVIISDLDEPYWQRRYVKAGRIKTSD
;
A
#
# COMPACT_ATOMS: atom_id res chain seq x y z
N MET A 1 -14.18 18.28 -71.91
CA MET A 1 -13.38 19.49 -72.22
C MET A 1 -13.00 20.07 -70.83
N GLY A 2 -11.80 20.18 -70.40
CA GLY A 2 -10.47 20.18 -70.94
C GLY A 2 -9.48 19.79 -69.81
N ARG A 3 -8.52 19.12 -70.19
CA ARG A 3 -7.21 18.74 -69.70
C ARG A 3 -6.36 19.93 -69.26
N SER A 4 -5.54 19.68 -68.22
CA SER A 4 -4.10 20.03 -68.15
C SER A 4 -3.58 19.58 -66.79
N ILE A 5 -2.78 18.59 -66.57
CA ILE A 5 -1.37 18.28 -66.81
C ILE A 5 -0.47 19.46 -66.44
N PHE A 6 0.24 19.34 -65.31
CA PHE A 6 1.64 19.75 -65.17
C PHE A 6 2.39 18.84 -64.21
N HIS A 7 3.28 18.09 -64.80
CA HIS A 7 4.45 17.38 -64.25
C HIS A 7 5.60 18.36 -63.93
N ILE A 8 6.59 17.79 -63.21
CA ILE A 8 8.01 18.24 -63.14
C ILE A 8 8.29 19.13 -61.90
N LEU A 9 9.24 18.85 -61.05
CA LEU A 9 10.56 18.23 -61.10
C LEU A 9 11.03 17.86 -59.70
N GLU A 10 11.57 16.70 -59.64
CA GLU A 10 12.49 16.17 -58.62
C GLU A 10 13.78 17.03 -58.55
N LYS A 11 14.21 17.42 -57.37
CA LYS A 11 15.58 17.85 -57.16
C LYS A 11 16.07 17.26 -55.86
N LYS A 12 16.83 16.16 -56.01
CA LYS A 12 17.77 15.65 -54.99
C LYS A 12 18.71 16.77 -54.59
N ASN A 13 18.79 17.05 -53.30
CA ASN A 13 19.93 17.74 -52.76
C ASN A 13 20.43 16.96 -51.55
N THR A 14 21.35 16.06 -51.80
CA THR A 14 22.16 15.38 -50.79
C THR A 14 23.24 16.35 -50.36
N SER A 15 23.03 17.04 -49.26
CA SER A 15 24.07 17.88 -48.67
C SER A 15 24.71 17.15 -47.52
N THR A 16 26.01 17.12 -47.61
CA THR A 16 27.11 16.60 -46.78
C THR A 16 27.16 17.06 -45.33
N TRP A 17 26.02 17.27 -44.66
CA TRP A 17 25.95 17.76 -43.28
C TRP A 17 25.89 16.64 -42.23
N SER A 18 25.79 15.40 -42.62
CA SER A 18 25.60 14.30 -41.67
C SER A 18 26.91 13.74 -41.09
N ILE A 19 28.06 14.11 -41.63
CA ILE A 19 29.36 13.51 -41.19
C ILE A 19 30.01 14.31 -40.06
N TRP A 20 29.77 15.61 -39.99
CA TRP A 20 30.37 16.47 -38.97
C TRP A 20 29.60 16.47 -37.63
N SER A 21 28.31 16.15 -37.64
CA SER A 21 27.48 16.08 -36.46
C SER A 21 27.85 14.90 -35.54
N ASN A 22 28.30 13.78 -36.11
CA ASN A 22 28.63 12.58 -35.34
C ASN A 22 30.01 12.66 -34.67
N PHE A 23 30.91 13.51 -35.16
CA PHE A 23 32.24 13.70 -34.51
C PHE A 23 32.20 14.64 -33.30
N LEU A 24 31.26 15.58 -33.27
CA LEU A 24 31.08 16.49 -32.12
C LEU A 24 30.39 15.82 -30.94
N TYR A 25 29.45 14.87 -31.17
CA TYR A 25 28.80 14.11 -30.10
C TYR A 25 29.72 13.06 -29.47
N GLY A 26 30.63 12.49 -30.24
CA GLY A 26 31.62 11.54 -29.74
C GLY A 26 32.66 12.15 -28.79
N ALA A 27 33.03 13.39 -29.00
CA ALA A 27 34.03 14.10 -28.19
C ALA A 27 33.46 14.60 -26.85
N ILE A 28 32.17 14.90 -26.77
CA ILE A 28 31.49 15.36 -25.55
C ILE A 28 31.17 14.18 -24.60
N LEU A 29 30.91 12.98 -25.14
CA LEU A 29 30.68 11.79 -24.32
C LEU A 29 31.95 11.20 -23.71
N ALA A 30 33.12 11.42 -24.31
CA ALA A 30 34.40 10.92 -23.78
C ALA A 30 34.92 11.77 -22.60
N SER A 31 34.48 13.02 -22.44
CA SER A 31 34.90 13.89 -21.33
C SER A 31 34.11 13.73 -20.03
N LEU A 32 33.00 12.97 -20.02
CA LEU A 32 32.17 12.74 -18.84
C LEU A 32 32.55 11.49 -18.03
N PHE A 33 33.49 10.66 -18.51
CA PHE A 33 33.93 9.47 -17.77
C PHE A 33 35.27 9.61 -17.05
N SER A 34 35.89 10.81 -17.02
CA SER A 34 37.19 11.02 -16.39
C SER A 34 37.15 11.69 -15.01
N SER A 35 36.00 11.62 -14.30
CA SER A 35 35.86 12.24 -12.96
C SER A 35 35.56 11.23 -11.86
N CYS A 36 36.10 10.01 -11.95
CA CYS A 36 36.02 9.01 -10.90
C CYS A 36 37.36 8.75 -10.20
N ALA A 37 38.03 9.80 -9.70
CA ALA A 37 39.24 9.58 -8.90
C ALA A 37 39.48 10.71 -7.88
N LEU A 38 38.50 11.03 -7.02
CA LEU A 38 38.76 11.90 -5.86
C LEU A 38 37.86 11.58 -4.65
N PHE A 39 37.40 10.33 -4.50
CA PHE A 39 36.89 9.88 -3.20
C PHE A 39 37.89 8.92 -2.57
N LYS A 40 38.86 9.46 -1.81
CA LYS A 40 39.65 8.65 -0.87
C LYS A 40 38.69 8.25 0.26
N PRO A 41 38.52 6.96 0.57
CA PRO A 41 37.72 6.53 1.70
C PRO A 41 38.35 7.04 2.99
N ILE A 42 37.57 7.67 3.84
CA ILE A 42 37.97 8.11 5.18
C ILE A 42 38.29 6.82 5.98
N PRO A 43 39.50 6.64 6.50
CA PRO A 43 39.85 5.47 7.31
C PRO A 43 39.07 5.59 8.64
N GLY A 44 38.16 4.65 8.91
CA GLY A 44 37.42 4.57 10.17
C GLY A 44 35.91 4.71 10.10
N ALA A 45 35.32 4.93 8.94
CA ALA A 45 33.87 4.86 8.80
C ALA A 45 33.43 3.38 8.90
N LYS A 46 32.99 2.97 10.09
CA LYS A 46 32.26 1.71 10.26
C LYS A 46 31.07 1.73 9.33
N LYS A 47 30.97 0.75 8.41
CA LYS A 47 29.77 0.52 7.61
C LYS A 47 28.57 0.49 8.55
N ALA A 48 27.68 1.48 8.43
CA ALA A 48 26.36 1.38 9.02
C ALA A 48 25.68 0.17 8.38
N GLN A 49 25.57 -0.92 9.13
CA GLN A 49 24.71 -2.03 8.77
C GLN A 49 23.27 -1.46 8.81
N HIS A 50 22.67 -1.35 7.64
CA HIS A 50 21.24 -1.17 7.51
C HIS A 50 20.57 -2.39 8.17
N SER A 51 20.18 -2.26 9.42
CA SER A 51 19.24 -3.19 10.03
C SER A 51 17.90 -2.93 9.37
N SER A 52 17.53 -3.79 8.42
CA SER A 52 16.15 -3.89 7.98
C SER A 52 15.33 -4.30 9.21
N LEU A 53 14.47 -3.39 9.67
CA LEU A 53 13.44 -3.72 10.65
C LEU A 53 12.44 -4.65 9.95
N TYR A 54 12.68 -5.94 10.02
CA TYR A 54 11.75 -6.97 9.61
C TYR A 54 10.82 -7.22 10.81
N PHE A 55 9.54 -6.83 10.67
CA PHE A 55 8.54 -6.91 11.73
C PHE A 55 7.84 -8.27 11.85
N ASP A 56 8.43 -9.34 11.34
CA ASP A 56 7.84 -10.68 11.49
C ASP A 56 8.33 -11.43 12.74
N ASP A 57 9.38 -10.93 13.39
CA ASP A 57 9.82 -11.41 14.69
C ASP A 57 10.45 -10.23 15.44
N ILE A 58 9.87 -9.82 16.55
CA ILE A 58 10.51 -8.86 17.47
C ILE A 58 11.60 -9.62 18.22
N SER A 59 12.62 -10.06 17.51
CA SER A 59 13.90 -10.37 18.10
C SER A 59 14.77 -9.13 17.98
N VAL A 60 14.77 -8.30 19.02
CA VAL A 60 15.76 -7.26 19.17
C VAL A 60 17.12 -7.93 19.35
N VAL A 61 17.84 -8.18 18.27
CA VAL A 61 19.23 -8.64 18.35
C VAL A 61 20.10 -7.45 18.70
N LEU A 62 20.16 -7.16 19.98
CA LEU A 62 21.15 -6.27 20.55
C LEU A 62 22.48 -7.02 20.61
N ASN A 63 23.32 -6.88 19.57
CA ASN A 63 24.73 -7.26 19.54
C ASN A 63 25.05 -8.77 19.45
N PRO A 64 25.60 -9.29 18.35
CA PRO A 64 25.87 -10.73 18.15
C PRO A 64 27.02 -11.32 18.99
N GLY A 65 27.53 -10.59 19.99
CA GLY A 65 28.66 -11.01 20.83
C GLY A 65 28.40 -11.20 22.32
N LYS A 66 27.20 -10.88 22.82
CA LYS A 66 26.85 -11.10 24.23
C LYS A 66 25.55 -11.90 24.32
N LYS A 67 25.65 -13.13 24.79
CA LYS A 67 24.50 -13.97 25.11
C LYS A 67 23.52 -13.22 26.02
N SER A 68 22.24 -13.24 25.65
CA SER A 68 21.08 -12.62 26.25
C SER A 68 20.81 -13.05 27.70
N GLN A 69 21.70 -12.72 28.60
CA GLN A 69 21.47 -12.91 30.04
C GLN A 69 20.62 -11.77 30.62
N TYR A 70 20.68 -10.58 29.99
CA TYR A 70 19.95 -9.40 30.45
C TYR A 70 18.45 -9.38 30.14
N VAL A 71 18.02 -10.07 29.08
CA VAL A 71 16.59 -10.11 28.71
C VAL A 71 15.80 -11.02 29.65
N ALA A 72 16.42 -12.13 30.09
CA ALA A 72 15.79 -13.03 31.07
C ALA A 72 15.66 -12.39 32.46
N GLU A 73 16.70 -11.68 32.93
CA GLU A 73 16.67 -11.01 34.24
C GLU A 73 15.76 -9.77 34.25
N ALA A 74 15.72 -8.98 33.15
CA ALA A 74 14.79 -7.86 33.05
C ALA A 74 13.33 -8.32 33.00
N SER A 75 13.04 -9.41 32.27
CA SER A 75 11.69 -9.97 32.21
C SER A 75 11.25 -10.58 33.56
N ILE A 76 12.14 -11.23 34.26
CA ILE A 76 11.86 -11.79 35.62
C ILE A 76 11.64 -10.68 36.63
N LYS A 77 12.44 -9.62 36.59
CA LYS A 77 12.29 -8.48 37.50
C LYS A 77 11.00 -7.69 37.30
N PHE A 78 10.54 -7.59 36.02
CA PHE A 78 9.23 -7.01 35.69
C PHE A 78 8.04 -7.83 36.24
N ILE A 79 8.22 -9.14 36.41
CA ILE A 79 7.17 -10.03 36.93
C ILE A 79 7.16 -10.00 38.47
N GLU A 80 8.33 -9.83 39.13
CA GLU A 80 8.42 -9.80 40.59
C GLU A 80 7.97 -8.45 41.18
N ASP A 81 8.15 -7.33 40.47
CA ASP A 81 7.73 -5.99 40.89
C ASP A 81 6.32 -5.59 40.43
N ALA A 82 5.60 -6.46 39.72
CA ALA A 82 4.24 -6.20 39.28
C ALA A 82 3.30 -6.24 40.51
N PRO A 83 2.53 -5.17 40.79
CA PRO A 83 1.57 -5.18 41.87
C PRO A 83 0.56 -6.30 41.64
N THR A 84 0.49 -7.17 42.66
CA THR A 84 -0.34 -8.38 42.66
C THR A 84 -1.78 -8.12 42.23
N SER A 85 -2.16 -8.79 41.13
CA SER A 85 -3.44 -9.40 40.71
C SER A 85 -4.75 -8.59 40.66
N ASN A 86 -4.89 -7.42 41.27
CA ASN A 86 -6.17 -6.69 41.21
C ASN A 86 -6.26 -5.62 40.10
N TYR A 87 -5.11 -5.17 39.56
CA TYR A 87 -5.08 -4.19 38.46
C TYR A 87 -5.31 -4.82 37.04
N LEU A 88 -5.08 -6.13 36.91
CA LEU A 88 -5.23 -6.81 35.60
C LEU A 88 -6.69 -7.04 35.18
N ASN A 89 -7.64 -6.93 36.12
CA ASN A 89 -9.06 -7.10 35.86
C ASN A 89 -9.74 -5.83 35.32
N ASP A 90 -9.10 -4.66 35.50
CA ASP A 90 -9.64 -3.36 35.10
C ASP A 90 -8.98 -2.76 33.84
N LEU A 91 -7.94 -3.41 33.28
CA LEU A 91 -7.35 -2.97 32.02
C LEU A 91 -8.19 -3.49 30.86
N PRO A 92 -8.68 -2.60 29.98
CA PRO A 92 -9.44 -3.04 28.80
C PRO A 92 -8.52 -3.85 27.90
N GLY A 93 -8.65 -5.15 27.94
CA GLY A 93 -8.33 -6.17 26.91
C GLY A 93 -7.14 -6.02 25.94
N ILE A 94 -6.29 -5.00 26.07
CA ILE A 94 -5.16 -4.71 25.17
C ILE A 94 -4.05 -5.75 25.34
N GLU A 95 -3.83 -6.23 26.56
CA GLU A 95 -2.78 -7.22 26.85
C GLU A 95 -2.99 -8.57 26.17
N PHE A 96 -4.19 -8.82 25.67
CA PHE A 96 -4.57 -10.06 24.97
C PHE A 96 -4.74 -9.88 23.47
N LEU A 97 -4.42 -8.68 22.92
CA LEU A 97 -4.49 -8.48 21.49
C LEU A 97 -3.29 -9.15 20.79
N PRO A 98 -3.52 -9.89 19.71
CA PRO A 98 -2.43 -10.40 18.88
C PRO A 98 -1.51 -9.27 18.42
N SER A 99 -0.20 -9.53 18.34
CA SER A 99 0.81 -8.52 17.98
C SER A 99 0.55 -7.80 16.66
N TYR A 100 -0.13 -8.44 15.72
CA TYR A 100 -0.48 -7.81 14.44
C TYR A 100 -1.47 -6.64 14.59
N PHE A 101 -2.25 -6.52 15.67
CA PHE A 101 -3.08 -5.35 15.92
C PHE A 101 -2.25 -4.06 16.04
N PHE A 102 -1.11 -4.13 16.72
CA PHE A 102 -0.18 -3.00 16.83
C PHE A 102 0.39 -2.60 15.48
N ARG A 103 0.66 -3.58 14.60
CA ARG A 103 1.08 -3.30 13.23
C ARG A 103 0.00 -2.52 12.46
N TYR A 104 -1.27 -2.90 12.57
CA TYR A 104 -2.36 -2.20 11.90
C TYR A 104 -2.63 -0.83 12.51
N ALA A 105 -2.48 -0.65 13.83
CA ALA A 105 -2.55 0.64 14.49
C ALA A 105 -1.52 1.62 13.88
N VAL A 106 -0.27 1.17 13.70
CA VAL A 106 0.78 1.96 13.04
C VAL A 106 0.47 2.24 11.57
N LEU A 107 -0.01 1.25 10.80
CA LEU A 107 -0.36 1.43 9.38
C LEU A 107 -1.53 2.40 9.19
N LEU A 108 -2.45 2.46 10.14
CA LEU A 108 -3.62 3.34 10.12
C LEU A 108 -3.36 4.68 10.78
N ASP A 109 -2.19 4.85 11.43
CA ASP A 109 -1.84 6.04 12.21
C ASP A 109 -2.90 6.37 13.28
N ILE A 110 -3.26 5.37 14.08
CA ILE A 110 -4.23 5.47 15.18
C ILE A 110 -3.76 4.69 16.40
N GLU A 111 -4.32 4.99 17.56
CA GLU A 111 -4.12 4.22 18.78
C GLU A 111 -4.72 2.81 18.64
N VAL A 112 -4.06 1.79 19.18
CA VAL A 112 -4.51 0.39 19.06
C VAL A 112 -5.88 0.16 19.70
N GLU A 113 -6.23 0.93 20.71
CA GLU A 113 -7.52 0.94 21.42
C GLU A 113 -8.67 1.37 20.51
N LYS A 114 -8.39 2.11 19.45
CA LYS A 114 -9.38 2.53 18.46
C LYS A 114 -9.70 1.44 17.43
N LEU A 115 -8.94 0.34 17.40
CA LEU A 115 -9.22 -0.83 16.58
C LEU A 115 -10.30 -1.71 17.23
N THR A 116 -11.50 -1.21 17.31
CA THR A 116 -12.61 -1.89 18.00
C THR A 116 -13.21 -3.05 17.21
N ASN A 117 -13.15 -2.99 15.88
CA ASN A 117 -13.64 -4.06 15.01
C ASN A 117 -12.55 -5.13 14.79
N LYS A 118 -12.46 -6.07 15.72
CA LYS A 118 -11.46 -7.14 15.67
C LYS A 118 -11.58 -8.00 14.40
N LYS A 119 -12.80 -8.32 13.96
CA LYS A 119 -13.03 -9.11 12.74
C LYS A 119 -12.51 -8.42 11.49
N LEU A 120 -12.66 -7.09 11.39
CA LEU A 120 -12.09 -6.29 10.30
C LEU A 120 -10.57 -6.47 10.22
N VAL A 121 -9.88 -6.27 11.35
CA VAL A 121 -8.42 -6.39 11.44
C VAL A 121 -7.95 -7.81 11.16
N GLU A 122 -8.62 -8.82 11.71
CA GLU A 122 -8.34 -10.24 11.48
C GLU A 122 -8.48 -10.62 10.00
N TYR A 123 -9.57 -10.19 9.36
CA TYR A 123 -9.79 -10.46 7.95
C TYR A 123 -8.71 -9.78 7.07
N ILE A 124 -8.40 -8.52 7.33
CA ILE A 124 -7.33 -7.82 6.63
C ILE A 124 -5.99 -8.56 6.82
N HIS A 125 -5.67 -8.99 8.05
CA HIS A 125 -4.44 -9.71 8.34
C HIS A 125 -4.35 -11.03 7.58
N GLN A 126 -5.42 -11.80 7.55
CA GLN A 126 -5.46 -13.06 6.80
C GLN A 126 -5.29 -12.90 5.29
N TRP A 127 -5.72 -11.77 4.73
CA TRP A 127 -5.69 -11.52 3.30
C TRP A 127 -4.55 -10.59 2.86
N TYR A 128 -3.80 -10.02 3.77
CA TYR A 128 -2.73 -9.07 3.45
C TYR A 128 -1.71 -9.68 2.47
N ALA A 129 -1.32 -8.91 1.46
CA ALA A 129 -0.41 -9.30 0.38
C ALA A 129 -0.89 -10.46 -0.53
N VAL A 130 -2.12 -10.98 -0.37
CA VAL A 130 -2.69 -11.91 -1.35
C VAL A 130 -2.70 -11.25 -2.73
N PRO A 131 -2.14 -11.91 -3.78
CA PRO A 131 -1.95 -11.29 -5.07
C PRO A 131 -3.29 -10.95 -5.76
N TYR A 132 -3.25 -9.92 -6.61
CA TYR A 132 -4.40 -9.54 -7.41
C TYR A 132 -4.62 -10.53 -8.57
N ARG A 133 -5.87 -10.93 -8.76
CA ARG A 133 -6.30 -11.71 -9.93
C ARG A 133 -7.70 -11.29 -10.35
N ILE A 134 -7.85 -10.84 -11.60
CA ILE A 134 -9.17 -10.49 -12.15
C ILE A 134 -10.12 -11.70 -12.04
N GLY A 135 -11.30 -11.48 -11.45
CA GLY A 135 -12.29 -12.53 -11.22
C GLY A 135 -11.92 -13.52 -10.11
N GLY A 136 -10.75 -13.36 -9.49
CA GLY A 136 -10.29 -14.22 -8.40
C GLY A 136 -11.08 -14.02 -7.11
N THR A 137 -11.20 -15.12 -6.33
CA THR A 137 -11.95 -15.16 -5.06
C THR A 137 -11.24 -15.98 -3.99
N SER A 138 -9.95 -16.29 -4.16
CA SER A 138 -9.20 -17.19 -3.29
C SER A 138 -7.84 -16.64 -2.88
N LYS A 139 -7.10 -17.37 -2.06
CA LYS A 139 -5.74 -17.00 -1.62
C LYS A 139 -4.69 -17.05 -2.74
N GLU A 140 -4.95 -17.77 -3.82
CA GLU A 140 -4.11 -17.78 -5.04
C GLU A 140 -4.28 -16.52 -5.87
N GLY A 141 -5.31 -15.72 -5.58
CA GLY A 141 -5.57 -14.44 -6.19
C GLY A 141 -7.00 -13.97 -6.02
N ILE A 142 -7.13 -12.68 -5.71
CA ILE A 142 -8.43 -12.04 -5.45
C ILE A 142 -8.54 -10.72 -6.18
N ASP A 143 -9.74 -10.36 -6.69
CA ASP A 143 -9.99 -9.02 -7.21
C ASP A 143 -10.54 -8.05 -6.14
N CYS A 144 -10.59 -6.77 -6.46
CA CYS A 144 -10.98 -5.71 -5.53
C CYS A 144 -12.40 -5.91 -4.97
N SER A 145 -13.37 -6.25 -5.81
CA SER A 145 -14.76 -6.41 -5.40
C SER A 145 -15.02 -7.72 -4.65
N ALA A 146 -14.32 -8.81 -4.98
CA ALA A 146 -14.40 -10.05 -4.23
C ALA A 146 -13.80 -9.90 -2.83
N PHE A 147 -12.65 -9.21 -2.72
CA PHE A 147 -12.05 -8.92 -1.43
C PHE A 147 -12.99 -8.11 -0.54
N VAL A 148 -13.54 -6.99 -1.06
CA VAL A 148 -14.49 -6.15 -0.31
C VAL A 148 -15.78 -6.90 0.03
N GLN A 149 -16.28 -7.76 -0.88
CA GLN A 149 -17.45 -8.60 -0.63
C GLN A 149 -17.23 -9.55 0.56
N GLY A 150 -16.09 -10.25 0.59
CA GLY A 150 -15.74 -11.14 1.69
C GLY A 150 -15.53 -10.41 3.01
N LEU A 151 -14.83 -9.28 2.97
CA LEU A 151 -14.60 -8.43 4.15
C LEU A 151 -15.91 -7.90 4.74
N ALA A 152 -16.82 -7.40 3.90
CA ALA A 152 -18.12 -6.91 4.34
C ALA A 152 -18.97 -8.02 4.96
N SER A 153 -18.91 -9.22 4.39
CA SER A 153 -19.61 -10.40 4.94
C SER A 153 -19.07 -10.81 6.30
N ASP A 154 -17.75 -10.85 6.46
CA ASP A 154 -17.10 -11.35 7.69
C ASP A 154 -17.18 -10.31 8.83
N ALA A 155 -16.80 -9.06 8.55
CA ALA A 155 -16.66 -8.03 9.57
C ALA A 155 -17.97 -7.29 9.90
N PHE A 156 -18.92 -7.22 8.94
CA PHE A 156 -20.14 -6.42 9.08
C PHE A 156 -21.42 -7.25 8.85
N ALA A 157 -21.33 -8.54 8.55
CA ALA A 157 -22.44 -9.44 8.24
C ALA A 157 -23.31 -8.96 7.05
N VAL A 158 -22.72 -8.25 6.08
CA VAL A 158 -23.42 -7.71 4.91
C VAL A 158 -23.01 -8.46 3.64
N GLN A 159 -24.00 -8.89 2.86
CA GLN A 159 -23.80 -9.52 1.57
C GLN A 159 -23.80 -8.46 0.45
N LEU A 160 -22.62 -8.19 -0.11
CA LEU A 160 -22.46 -7.27 -1.22
C LEU A 160 -22.61 -7.97 -2.57
N PRO A 161 -23.04 -7.26 -3.62
CA PRO A 161 -22.97 -7.75 -4.99
C PRO A 161 -21.53 -8.07 -5.44
N ARG A 162 -21.39 -8.85 -6.53
CA ARG A 162 -20.08 -9.35 -6.96
C ARG A 162 -19.17 -8.28 -7.55
N THR A 163 -19.69 -7.31 -8.26
CA THR A 163 -18.89 -6.33 -9.01
C THR A 163 -18.83 -4.97 -8.32
N SER A 164 -17.74 -4.22 -8.54
CA SER A 164 -17.59 -2.87 -7.99
C SER A 164 -18.69 -1.90 -8.42
N ARG A 165 -19.24 -2.07 -9.64
CA ARG A 165 -20.36 -1.24 -10.15
C ARG A 165 -21.64 -1.54 -9.43
N GLU A 166 -21.96 -2.82 -9.23
CA GLU A 166 -23.15 -3.24 -8.47
C GLU A 166 -23.03 -2.86 -7.00
N GLN A 167 -21.83 -2.99 -6.40
CA GLN A 167 -21.56 -2.52 -5.04
C GLN A 167 -21.79 -1.01 -4.91
N ALA A 168 -21.36 -0.22 -5.91
CA ALA A 168 -21.62 1.22 -5.93
C ALA A 168 -23.09 1.59 -6.10
N ALA A 169 -23.88 0.77 -6.79
CA ALA A 169 -25.32 0.93 -6.91
C ALA A 169 -26.08 0.46 -5.65
N PHE A 170 -25.51 -0.51 -4.92
CA PHE A 170 -26.07 -1.04 -3.67
C PHE A 170 -25.97 -0.04 -2.52
N CYS A 171 -24.93 0.79 -2.50
CA CYS A 171 -24.68 1.77 -1.43
C CYS A 171 -25.52 3.04 -1.58
N THR A 172 -25.78 3.71 -0.46
CA THR A 172 -26.21 5.11 -0.43
C THR A 172 -25.00 6.00 -0.58
N GLU A 173 -25.00 6.90 -1.55
CA GLU A 173 -23.91 7.84 -1.77
C GLU A 173 -23.75 8.79 -0.60
N ILE A 174 -22.52 9.04 -0.18
CA ILE A 174 -22.13 9.95 0.89
C ILE A 174 -20.98 10.84 0.46
N GLU A 175 -20.86 12.00 1.10
CA GLU A 175 -19.70 12.87 0.90
C GLU A 175 -18.42 12.26 1.50
N ARG A 176 -17.27 12.55 0.91
CA ARG A 176 -15.97 12.06 1.41
C ARG A 176 -15.71 12.44 2.86
N SER A 177 -16.17 13.62 3.29
CA SER A 177 -16.06 14.11 4.67
C SER A 177 -16.89 13.34 5.69
N GLN A 178 -17.83 12.52 5.23
CA GLN A 178 -18.73 11.71 6.06
C GLN A 178 -18.28 10.25 6.17
N LEU A 179 -17.10 9.90 5.61
CA LEU A 179 -16.58 8.54 5.63
C LEU A 179 -16.44 8.01 7.06
N GLN A 180 -16.90 6.80 7.25
CA GLN A 180 -16.83 6.02 8.49
C GLN A 180 -16.34 4.61 8.19
N GLU A 181 -15.80 3.90 9.19
CA GLU A 181 -15.40 2.51 9.06
C GLU A 181 -16.51 1.65 8.43
N GLY A 182 -16.16 0.88 7.42
CA GLY A 182 -17.10 0.04 6.67
C GLY A 182 -17.70 0.69 5.44
N ASP A 183 -17.55 2.00 5.23
CA ASP A 183 -17.99 2.65 3.99
C ASP A 183 -17.13 2.21 2.80
N LEU A 184 -17.71 2.18 1.61
CA LEU A 184 -17.00 1.82 0.38
C LEU A 184 -16.51 3.06 -0.36
N VAL A 185 -15.31 2.98 -0.89
CA VAL A 185 -14.71 4.02 -1.74
C VAL A 185 -14.49 3.49 -3.14
N PHE A 186 -14.94 4.24 -4.14
CA PHE A 186 -14.96 3.81 -5.54
C PHE A 186 -14.06 4.69 -6.41
N PHE A 187 -13.34 4.02 -7.33
CA PHE A 187 -12.34 4.68 -8.18
C PHE A 187 -12.52 4.31 -9.63
N ASN A 188 -12.09 5.24 -10.51
CA ASN A 188 -11.93 5.03 -11.94
C ASN A 188 -10.46 4.70 -12.26
N THR A 189 -10.13 3.43 -12.37
CA THR A 189 -8.78 2.96 -12.73
C THR A 189 -8.67 2.48 -14.17
N SER A 190 -9.78 2.07 -14.79
CA SER A 190 -9.80 1.52 -16.15
C SER A 190 -11.09 1.85 -16.95
N GLY A 191 -11.83 2.88 -16.53
CA GLY A 191 -13.07 3.33 -17.16
C GLY A 191 -14.29 3.17 -16.24
N GLY A 192 -14.95 4.28 -15.92
CA GLY A 192 -16.07 4.32 -14.99
C GLY A 192 -15.68 3.84 -13.59
N ILE A 193 -16.63 3.32 -12.82
CA ILE A 193 -16.34 2.65 -11.53
C ILE A 193 -15.76 1.28 -11.84
N SER A 194 -14.45 1.13 -11.64
CA SER A 194 -13.69 -0.07 -11.99
C SER A 194 -12.84 -0.60 -10.82
N HIS A 195 -12.82 0.10 -9.71
CA HIS A 195 -12.11 -0.33 -8.51
C HIS A 195 -12.86 0.08 -7.24
N VAL A 196 -12.71 -0.71 -6.19
CA VAL A 196 -13.36 -0.50 -4.89
C VAL A 196 -12.41 -0.86 -3.76
N GLY A 197 -12.52 -0.12 -2.66
CA GLY A 197 -11.92 -0.42 -1.38
C GLY A 197 -12.91 -0.19 -0.24
N LEU A 198 -12.58 -0.68 0.94
CA LEU A 198 -13.34 -0.44 2.15
C LEU A 198 -12.57 0.53 3.04
N TYR A 199 -13.22 1.62 3.42
CA TYR A 199 -12.65 2.64 4.30
C TYR A 199 -12.51 2.12 5.72
N ILE A 200 -11.39 2.41 6.36
CA ILE A 200 -11.12 2.00 7.74
C ILE A 200 -11.17 3.22 8.66
N ASN A 201 -10.15 4.05 8.61
CA ASN A 201 -10.02 5.24 9.44
C ASN A 201 -8.92 6.16 8.87
N ASN A 202 -8.86 7.41 9.32
CA ASN A 202 -7.76 8.35 9.04
C ASN A 202 -7.34 8.40 7.56
N ASN A 203 -8.32 8.55 6.65
CA ASN A 203 -8.15 8.50 5.19
C ASN A 203 -7.56 7.20 4.63
N LYS A 204 -7.45 6.15 5.43
CA LYS A 204 -6.96 4.84 4.99
C LYS A 204 -8.10 3.93 4.56
N PHE A 205 -7.84 3.17 3.51
CA PHE A 205 -8.77 2.15 3.01
C PHE A 205 -7.99 0.89 2.61
N VAL A 206 -8.62 -0.25 2.73
CA VAL A 206 -8.07 -1.53 2.30
C VAL A 206 -8.67 -1.96 0.98
N HIS A 207 -7.85 -2.53 0.10
CA HIS A 207 -8.27 -2.99 -1.22
C HIS A 207 -7.30 -4.03 -1.78
N ALA A 208 -7.72 -4.78 -2.81
CA ALA A 208 -6.81 -5.61 -3.59
C ALA A 208 -6.20 -4.77 -4.74
N SER A 209 -4.96 -4.34 -4.56
CA SER A 209 -4.19 -3.59 -5.56
C SER A 209 -3.68 -4.52 -6.66
N THR A 210 -3.74 -4.06 -7.93
CA THR A 210 -3.25 -4.83 -9.08
C THR A 210 -1.73 -5.07 -9.06
N SER A 211 -0.96 -4.23 -8.37
CA SER A 211 0.49 -4.32 -8.29
C SER A 211 1.01 -4.97 -7.02
N ASN A 212 0.30 -4.81 -5.90
CA ASN A 212 0.82 -5.16 -4.57
C ASN A 212 -0.08 -6.17 -3.82
N GLY A 213 -1.15 -6.67 -4.46
CA GLY A 213 -2.14 -7.50 -3.79
C GLY A 213 -2.96 -6.73 -2.76
N VAL A 214 -3.42 -7.41 -1.73
CA VAL A 214 -4.24 -6.78 -0.67
C VAL A 214 -3.36 -5.91 0.21
N ILE A 215 -3.64 -4.60 0.21
CA ILE A 215 -2.90 -3.58 0.97
C ILE A 215 -3.83 -2.51 1.54
N ILE A 216 -3.30 -1.72 2.48
CA ILE A 216 -3.90 -0.47 2.94
C ILE A 216 -3.24 0.68 2.17
N SER A 217 -4.06 1.59 1.64
CA SER A 217 -3.64 2.80 0.93
C SER A 217 -4.28 4.03 1.54
N ASP A 218 -3.76 5.21 1.18
CA ASP A 218 -4.25 6.50 1.64
C ASP A 218 -5.06 7.21 0.54
N LEU A 219 -6.26 7.69 0.88
CA LEU A 219 -7.10 8.48 -0.04
C LEU A 219 -6.45 9.79 -0.47
N ASP A 220 -5.47 10.30 0.28
CA ASP A 220 -4.74 11.52 -0.01
C ASP A 220 -3.52 11.30 -0.93
N GLU A 221 -3.17 10.06 -1.23
CA GLU A 221 -2.17 9.77 -2.27
C GLU A 221 -2.61 10.35 -3.62
N PRO A 222 -1.73 11.04 -4.37
CA PRO A 222 -2.08 11.66 -5.65
C PRO A 222 -2.67 10.69 -6.68
N TYR A 223 -2.32 9.41 -6.60
CA TYR A 223 -2.87 8.36 -7.46
C TYR A 223 -4.36 8.17 -7.19
N TRP A 224 -4.76 8.02 -5.92
CA TRP A 224 -6.13 7.77 -5.51
C TRP A 224 -7.00 9.00 -5.59
N GLN A 225 -6.49 10.17 -5.20
CA GLN A 225 -7.20 11.45 -5.36
C GLN A 225 -7.71 11.67 -6.79
N ARG A 226 -6.83 11.47 -7.78
CA ARG A 226 -7.21 11.68 -9.20
C ARG A 226 -8.19 10.66 -9.73
N ARG A 227 -8.33 9.52 -9.09
CA ARG A 227 -9.18 8.40 -9.51
C ARG A 227 -10.43 8.23 -8.67
N TYR A 228 -10.53 8.95 -7.57
CA TYR A 228 -11.70 8.91 -6.71
C TYR A 228 -12.95 9.33 -7.49
N VAL A 229 -14.03 8.53 -7.35
CA VAL A 229 -15.33 8.80 -7.99
C VAL A 229 -16.35 9.20 -6.95
N LYS A 230 -16.53 8.35 -5.93
CA LYS A 230 -17.51 8.58 -4.85
C LYS A 230 -17.24 7.66 -3.66
N ALA A 231 -17.90 7.96 -2.56
CA ALA A 231 -18.07 7.05 -1.43
C ALA A 231 -19.52 6.58 -1.32
N GLY A 232 -19.70 5.46 -0.63
CA GLY A 232 -21.04 4.92 -0.41
C GLY A 232 -21.13 4.14 0.88
N ARG A 233 -22.18 4.43 1.65
CA ARG A 233 -22.52 3.70 2.87
C ARG A 233 -23.36 2.49 2.54
N ILE A 234 -22.98 1.35 3.09
CA ILE A 234 -23.71 0.10 2.92
C ILE A 234 -25.09 0.25 3.57
N LYS A 235 -26.14 -0.09 2.82
CA LYS A 235 -27.49 -0.12 3.37
C LYS A 235 -27.60 -1.29 4.34
N THR A 236 -27.73 -1.00 5.62
CA THR A 236 -28.16 -2.01 6.60
C THR A 236 -29.67 -2.19 6.44
N SER A 237 -30.13 -3.42 6.27
CA SER A 237 -31.55 -3.74 6.42
C SER A 237 -31.89 -3.55 7.90
N ASP A 238 -32.73 -2.57 8.19
CA ASP A 238 -33.40 -2.42 9.49
C ASP A 238 -34.26 -3.65 9.80
#